data_bcf75ee715d9c4ed5479f5e381252c16
#
_entry.id   bcf75ee715d9c4ed5479f5e381252c16
#
_cell.length_a   1.000
_cell.length_b   1.000
_cell.length_c   1.000
_cell.angle_alpha   90.00
_cell.angle_beta   90.00
_cell.angle_gamma   90.00
#
_symmetry.space_group_name_H-M   'P 1'
#
loop_
_entity.id
_entity.type
_entity.pdbx_description
1 polymer ?
#
loop_
_entity_poly.entity_id
_entity_poly.type
_entity_poly.pdbx_seq_one_letter_code
_entity_poly.pdbx_strand_id
1 'polypeptide(L)'
;LNKQNNEYNSLNPVNQELYKFGADPETSIPTPTGQDYARGTIIRYFAKRRNAQPLQIKEITETSFNSITSQDGRYNYATWEVISLFWKISGPINDSKDQYGVVKAGITDTNKRLREQANQQIRGIKGYLKDLIQFAVKEDLELVSNKYTSGNELSVKLDNSDYIGYYHIMASGTIMDGATHSQSTNKILLTSNVLVQNQVNTLIKNALEQIGSVPTQPIQQQPQESVDPPPQISTFTS
;
A
#
# COMPACT_ATOMS: atom_id res chain seq x y z
N LEU A 1 28.67 16.80 -22.30
CA LEU A 1 27.49 16.10 -22.87
C LEU A 1 27.68 15.87 -24.38
N ASN A 2 28.03 16.87 -25.18
CA ASN A 2 28.18 16.71 -26.62
C ASN A 2 29.31 15.74 -27.05
N LYS A 3 30.42 15.71 -26.29
CA LYS A 3 31.54 14.81 -26.57
C LYS A 3 31.15 13.34 -26.32
N GLN A 4 30.47 13.06 -25.23
CA GLN A 4 29.99 11.72 -24.91
C GLN A 4 28.91 11.23 -25.87
N ASN A 5 28.01 12.11 -26.34
CA ASN A 5 27.04 11.77 -27.36
C ASN A 5 27.69 11.47 -28.73
N ASN A 6 28.73 12.21 -29.08
CA ASN A 6 29.48 11.95 -30.32
C ASN A 6 30.24 10.62 -30.25
N GLU A 7 30.89 10.31 -29.13
CA GLU A 7 31.49 8.99 -28.88
C GLU A 7 30.49 7.87 -28.99
N TYR A 8 29.32 8.02 -28.34
CA TYR A 8 28.24 7.03 -28.40
C TYR A 8 27.79 6.79 -29.86
N ASN A 9 27.53 7.85 -30.61
CA ASN A 9 27.06 7.76 -32.00
C ASN A 9 28.13 7.20 -32.94
N SER A 10 29.40 7.25 -32.56
CA SER A 10 30.50 6.68 -33.36
C SER A 10 30.74 5.19 -33.14
N LEU A 11 30.11 4.60 -32.10
CA LEU A 11 30.23 3.18 -31.77
C LEU A 11 29.47 2.33 -32.78
N ASN A 12 29.98 1.12 -33.01
CA ASN A 12 29.24 0.15 -33.81
C ASN A 12 28.00 -0.37 -33.00
N PRO A 13 27.00 -1.00 -33.66
CA PRO A 13 25.77 -1.43 -33.00
C PRO A 13 26.00 -2.35 -31.79
N VAL A 14 27.01 -3.21 -31.80
CA VAL A 14 27.37 -4.09 -30.72
C VAL A 14 27.82 -3.29 -29.49
N ASN A 15 28.65 -2.27 -29.70
CA ASN A 15 29.10 -1.41 -28.62
C ASN A 15 28.01 -0.47 -28.10
N GLN A 16 27.10 -0.03 -28.98
CA GLN A 16 25.92 0.76 -28.61
C GLN A 16 25.00 -0.05 -27.67
N GLU A 17 24.88 -1.35 -27.86
CA GLU A 17 24.12 -2.22 -26.94
C GLU A 17 24.70 -2.20 -25.52
N LEU A 18 26.01 -2.13 -25.36
CA LEU A 18 26.66 -2.01 -24.05
C LEU A 18 26.31 -0.70 -23.33
N TYR A 19 25.96 0.36 -24.07
CA TYR A 19 25.55 1.64 -23.49
C TYR A 19 24.07 1.68 -23.05
N LYS A 20 23.26 0.66 -23.36
CA LYS A 20 21.93 0.48 -22.75
C LYS A 20 21.99 0.37 -21.22
N PHE A 21 23.17 0.06 -20.67
CA PHE A 21 23.45 0.15 -19.23
C PHE A 21 23.18 1.52 -18.59
N GLY A 22 23.06 2.59 -19.39
CA GLY A 22 22.67 3.90 -18.93
C GLY A 22 21.16 4.11 -18.77
N ALA A 23 20.34 3.12 -19.15
CA ALA A 23 18.90 3.21 -19.03
C ALA A 23 18.47 3.36 -17.56
N ASP A 24 17.48 4.23 -17.36
CA ASP A 24 16.82 4.39 -16.07
C ASP A 24 15.92 3.17 -15.81
N PRO A 25 15.88 2.65 -14.57
CA PRO A 25 14.93 1.62 -14.21
C PRO A 25 13.49 2.08 -14.40
N GLU A 26 12.64 1.17 -14.87
CA GLU A 26 11.23 1.43 -15.05
C GLU A 26 10.56 1.71 -13.72
N THR A 27 9.84 2.83 -13.63
CA THR A 27 9.15 3.27 -12.42
C THR A 27 7.75 2.70 -12.36
N SER A 28 7.34 2.28 -11.16
CA SER A 28 5.97 1.84 -10.91
C SER A 28 5.59 2.11 -9.45
N ILE A 29 4.38 2.58 -9.24
CA ILE A 29 3.75 2.58 -7.92
C ILE A 29 2.93 1.30 -7.84
N PRO A 30 3.19 0.40 -6.88
CA PRO A 30 2.47 -0.86 -6.79
C PRO A 30 0.99 -0.62 -6.49
N THR A 31 0.14 -1.47 -7.07
CA THR A 31 -1.29 -1.53 -6.73
C THR A 31 -1.54 -2.82 -5.95
N PRO A 32 -1.87 -2.74 -4.65
CA PRO A 32 -2.13 -3.92 -3.85
C PRO A 32 -3.29 -4.74 -4.41
N THR A 33 -3.11 -6.05 -4.43
CA THR A 33 -4.15 -7.03 -4.78
C THR A 33 -4.89 -7.50 -3.53
N GLY A 34 -6.03 -8.19 -3.70
CA GLY A 34 -6.73 -8.83 -2.59
C GLY A 34 -5.85 -9.81 -1.81
N GLN A 35 -4.97 -10.54 -2.51
CA GLN A 35 -4.02 -11.44 -1.86
C GLN A 35 -2.96 -10.69 -1.02
N ASP A 36 -2.53 -9.50 -1.45
CA ASP A 36 -1.62 -8.67 -0.67
C ASP A 36 -2.29 -8.19 0.62
N TYR A 37 -3.56 -7.76 0.54
CA TYR A 37 -4.34 -7.38 1.71
C TYR A 37 -4.54 -8.56 2.67
N ALA A 38 -4.84 -9.76 2.16
CA ALA A 38 -5.00 -10.96 2.97
C ALA A 38 -3.68 -11.40 3.63
N ARG A 39 -2.55 -11.23 2.94
CA ARG A 39 -1.20 -11.46 3.48
C ARG A 39 -0.78 -10.36 4.46
N GLY A 40 -1.39 -9.18 4.35
CA GLY A 40 -1.13 -8.01 5.17
C GLY A 40 0.07 -7.17 4.75
N THR A 41 0.73 -7.54 3.66
CA THR A 41 1.94 -6.86 3.18
C THR A 41 2.01 -6.82 1.67
N ILE A 42 2.62 -5.75 1.14
CA ILE A 42 3.01 -5.63 -0.26
C ILE A 42 4.52 -5.44 -0.34
N ILE A 43 5.13 -5.97 -1.41
CA ILE A 43 6.55 -5.74 -1.65
C ILE A 43 6.69 -4.46 -2.49
N ARG A 44 7.55 -3.56 -2.02
CA ARG A 44 7.91 -2.32 -2.70
C ARG A 44 9.38 -2.36 -3.08
N TYR A 45 9.71 -1.95 -4.30
CA TYR A 45 11.06 -1.96 -4.82
C TYR A 45 11.54 -0.54 -5.06
N PHE A 46 12.75 -0.22 -4.61
CA PHE A 46 13.33 1.12 -4.75
C PHE A 46 14.71 1.05 -5.37
N ALA A 47 15.00 2.03 -6.21
CA ALA A 47 16.34 2.28 -6.74
C ALA A 47 16.79 3.70 -6.39
N LYS A 48 18.03 3.82 -5.93
CA LYS A 48 18.71 5.08 -5.73
C LYS A 48 19.87 5.16 -6.69
N ARG A 49 19.98 6.26 -7.43
CA ARG A 49 21.13 6.50 -8.28
C ARG A 49 22.34 6.89 -7.44
N ARG A 50 23.44 6.15 -7.59
CA ARG A 50 24.71 6.46 -6.93
C ARG A 50 25.24 7.79 -7.47
N ASN A 51 25.89 8.57 -6.62
CA ASN A 51 26.53 9.83 -7.00
C ASN A 51 25.62 10.88 -7.67
N ALA A 52 24.30 10.76 -7.55
CA ALA A 52 23.38 11.78 -8.08
C ALA A 52 23.27 12.97 -7.12
N GLN A 53 23.38 14.17 -7.70
CA GLN A 53 23.11 15.44 -7.02
C GLN A 53 22.11 16.24 -7.89
N PRO A 54 20.88 16.50 -7.42
CA PRO A 54 20.31 16.12 -6.13
C PRO A 54 20.04 14.61 -6.03
N LEU A 55 19.76 14.14 -4.82
CA LEU A 55 19.43 12.75 -4.51
C LEU A 55 18.25 12.25 -5.38
N GLN A 56 18.46 11.16 -6.10
CA GLN A 56 17.44 10.52 -6.94
C GLN A 56 17.08 9.15 -6.39
N ILE A 57 15.85 9.03 -5.87
CA ILE A 57 15.25 7.76 -5.45
C ILE A 57 13.96 7.58 -6.24
N LYS A 58 13.75 6.38 -6.76
CA LYS A 58 12.56 6.00 -7.54
C LYS A 58 11.99 4.71 -7.00
N GLU A 59 10.66 4.58 -6.99
CA GLU A 59 10.01 3.29 -6.84
C GLU A 59 9.95 2.63 -8.21
N ILE A 60 10.40 1.39 -8.30
CA ILE A 60 10.65 0.68 -9.56
C ILE A 60 9.84 -0.61 -9.64
N THR A 61 9.71 -1.15 -10.86
CA THR A 61 9.08 -2.46 -11.07
C THR A 61 9.94 -3.58 -10.49
N GLU A 62 9.29 -4.70 -10.12
CA GLU A 62 9.99 -5.93 -9.70
C GLU A 62 10.95 -6.42 -10.79
N THR A 63 10.54 -6.32 -12.05
CA THR A 63 11.39 -6.67 -13.20
C THR A 63 12.68 -5.88 -13.23
N SER A 64 12.60 -4.55 -13.03
CA SER A 64 13.78 -3.68 -12.96
C SER A 64 14.66 -3.99 -11.76
N PHE A 65 14.06 -4.26 -10.59
CA PHE A 65 14.77 -4.67 -9.38
C PHE A 65 15.55 -5.97 -9.60
N ASN A 66 14.90 -7.00 -10.15
CA ASN A 66 15.50 -8.30 -10.42
C ASN A 66 16.63 -8.18 -11.45
N SER A 67 16.43 -7.39 -12.51
CA SER A 67 17.43 -7.13 -13.55
C SER A 67 18.71 -6.48 -12.99
N ILE A 68 18.56 -5.49 -12.11
CA ILE A 68 19.71 -4.84 -11.46
C ILE A 68 20.41 -5.81 -10.50
N THR A 69 19.64 -6.56 -9.71
CA THR A 69 20.17 -7.49 -8.71
C THR A 69 20.89 -8.68 -9.34
N SER A 70 20.33 -9.23 -10.42
CA SER A 70 20.92 -10.36 -11.16
C SER A 70 22.05 -9.93 -12.11
N GLN A 71 22.24 -8.63 -12.31
CA GLN A 71 23.25 -8.08 -13.21
C GLN A 71 23.08 -8.59 -14.67
N ASP A 72 21.83 -8.72 -15.13
CA ASP A 72 21.48 -9.31 -16.43
C ASP A 72 21.87 -8.45 -17.64
N GLY A 73 22.51 -7.31 -17.40
CA GLY A 73 23.00 -6.41 -18.45
C GLY A 73 21.97 -5.38 -18.94
N ARG A 74 20.72 -5.43 -18.50
CA ARG A 74 19.69 -4.46 -18.89
C ARG A 74 19.94 -3.08 -18.30
N TYR A 75 20.38 -3.04 -17.03
CA TYR A 75 20.72 -1.82 -16.31
C TYR A 75 22.15 -1.89 -15.76
N ASN A 76 22.79 -0.73 -15.61
CA ASN A 76 24.10 -0.67 -14.99
C ASN A 76 23.97 -0.80 -13.45
N TYR A 77 24.20 -2.00 -12.93
CA TYR A 77 24.16 -2.30 -11.48
C TYR A 77 25.13 -1.44 -10.66
N ALA A 78 26.24 -0.95 -11.22
CA ALA A 78 27.16 -0.05 -10.56
C ALA A 78 26.59 1.37 -10.38
N THR A 79 25.62 1.76 -11.20
CA THR A 79 24.93 3.06 -11.14
C THR A 79 23.79 3.08 -10.11
N TRP A 80 23.18 1.93 -9.86
CA TRP A 80 22.00 1.83 -9.02
C TRP A 80 22.24 1.04 -7.76
N GLU A 81 21.68 1.52 -6.66
CA GLU A 81 21.56 0.85 -5.37
C GLU A 81 20.11 0.52 -5.15
N VAL A 82 19.77 -0.74 -4.92
CA VAL A 82 18.37 -1.20 -4.86
C VAL A 82 18.05 -1.88 -3.54
N ILE A 83 16.78 -1.78 -3.14
CA ILE A 83 16.23 -2.44 -1.95
C ILE A 83 14.79 -2.86 -2.21
N SER A 84 14.38 -3.97 -1.58
CA SER A 84 12.98 -4.38 -1.47
C SER A 84 12.49 -4.23 -0.04
N LEU A 85 11.23 -3.79 0.15
CA LEU A 85 10.59 -3.60 1.44
C LEU A 85 9.27 -4.34 1.51
N PHE A 86 9.06 -5.12 2.58
CA PHE A 86 7.76 -5.72 2.90
C PHE A 86 6.91 -4.70 3.66
N TRP A 87 6.16 -3.88 2.91
CA TRP A 87 5.36 -2.80 3.45
C TRP A 87 4.04 -3.32 3.99
N LYS A 88 3.74 -3.04 5.27
CA LYS A 88 2.51 -3.49 5.93
C LYS A 88 1.32 -2.64 5.47
N ILE A 89 0.20 -3.30 5.09
CA ILE A 89 -0.99 -2.65 4.52
C ILE A 89 -2.31 -3.09 5.17
N SER A 90 -2.31 -4.13 6.00
CA SER A 90 -3.51 -4.60 6.71
C SER A 90 -3.25 -4.78 8.19
N GLY A 91 -4.31 -4.63 8.98
CA GLY A 91 -4.30 -4.69 10.44
C GLY A 91 -4.55 -3.32 11.07
N PRO A 92 -4.42 -3.21 12.41
CA PRO A 92 -4.66 -1.95 13.11
C PRO A 92 -3.63 -0.88 12.68
N ILE A 93 -4.05 0.39 12.66
CA ILE A 93 -3.14 1.50 12.30
C ILE A 93 -2.02 1.63 13.31
N ASN A 94 -2.35 1.56 14.61
CA ASN A 94 -1.37 1.62 15.70
C ASN A 94 -1.27 0.26 16.40
N ASP A 95 -0.18 0.03 17.14
CA ASP A 95 -0.03 -1.16 17.96
C ASP A 95 -1.23 -1.31 18.92
N SER A 96 -1.82 -2.49 18.97
CA SER A 96 -2.96 -2.81 19.80
C SER A 96 -2.75 -4.13 20.52
N LYS A 97 -3.47 -4.33 21.64
CA LYS A 97 -3.54 -5.62 22.33
C LYS A 97 -4.92 -6.22 22.16
N ASP A 98 -4.97 -7.49 21.81
CA ASP A 98 -6.23 -8.21 21.83
C ASP A 98 -6.67 -8.53 23.27
N GLN A 99 -7.86 -9.12 23.41
CA GLN A 99 -8.42 -9.49 24.72
C GLN A 99 -7.58 -10.52 25.49
N TYR A 100 -6.70 -11.24 24.81
CA TYR A 100 -5.79 -12.23 25.40
C TYR A 100 -4.40 -11.63 25.71
N GLY A 101 -4.23 -10.31 25.52
CA GLY A 101 -2.99 -9.60 25.78
C GLY A 101 -1.94 -9.75 24.66
N VAL A 102 -2.27 -10.41 23.54
CA VAL A 102 -1.36 -10.55 22.42
C VAL A 102 -1.25 -9.22 21.68
N VAL A 103 -0.03 -8.74 21.49
CA VAL A 103 0.23 -7.50 20.77
C VAL A 103 0.08 -7.73 19.27
N LYS A 104 -0.84 -7.02 18.66
CA LYS A 104 -0.95 -6.89 17.21
C LYS A 104 -0.17 -5.65 16.79
N ALA A 105 0.94 -5.86 16.07
CA ALA A 105 1.76 -4.76 15.58
C ALA A 105 0.98 -3.89 14.58
N GLY A 106 0.95 -2.60 14.81
CA GLY A 106 0.28 -1.61 13.96
C GLY A 106 1.00 -1.39 12.62
N ILE A 107 0.28 -0.85 11.64
CA ILE A 107 0.81 -0.48 10.33
C ILE A 107 1.85 0.63 10.50
N THR A 108 1.51 1.68 11.23
CA THR A 108 2.37 2.86 11.44
C THR A 108 3.71 2.48 12.08
N ASP A 109 3.67 1.73 13.19
CA ASP A 109 4.89 1.37 13.93
C ASP A 109 5.75 0.37 13.17
N THR A 110 5.11 -0.58 12.47
CA THR A 110 5.83 -1.53 11.61
C THR A 110 6.52 -0.81 10.46
N ASN A 111 5.79 0.02 9.71
CA ASN A 111 6.34 0.73 8.55
C ASN A 111 7.36 1.80 8.94
N LYS A 112 7.22 2.42 10.12
CA LYS A 112 8.24 3.31 10.69
C LYS A 112 9.56 2.57 10.93
N ARG A 113 9.52 1.38 11.54
CA ARG A 113 10.73 0.56 11.74
C ARG A 113 11.36 0.14 10.42
N LEU A 114 10.55 -0.33 9.45
CA LEU A 114 11.01 -0.70 8.11
C LEU A 114 11.66 0.49 7.39
N ARG A 115 11.07 1.67 7.48
CA ARG A 115 11.61 2.91 6.92
C ARG A 115 12.97 3.27 7.52
N GLU A 116 13.13 3.17 8.84
CA GLU A 116 14.42 3.44 9.50
C GLU A 116 15.49 2.40 9.07
N GLN A 117 15.14 1.12 8.99
CA GLN A 117 16.04 0.07 8.49
C GLN A 117 16.43 0.31 7.04
N ALA A 118 15.46 0.65 6.19
CA ALA A 118 15.72 0.98 4.79
C ALA A 118 16.66 2.20 4.64
N ASN A 119 16.50 3.21 5.51
CA ASN A 119 17.34 4.40 5.48
C ASN A 119 18.80 4.14 5.91
N GLN A 120 19.04 3.06 6.66
CA GLN A 120 20.41 2.60 6.95
C GLN A 120 21.08 2.01 5.71
N GLN A 121 20.32 1.33 4.86
CA GLN A 121 20.80 0.73 3.61
C GLN A 121 20.85 1.75 2.48
N ILE A 122 19.75 2.44 2.23
CA ILE A 122 19.64 3.48 1.20
C ILE A 122 19.42 4.83 1.86
N ARG A 123 20.50 5.55 2.11
CA ARG A 123 20.46 6.86 2.76
C ARG A 123 19.57 7.83 1.97
N GLY A 124 18.58 8.43 2.66
CA GLY A 124 17.65 9.39 2.09
C GLY A 124 16.28 8.81 1.70
N ILE A 125 16.09 7.49 1.69
CA ILE A 125 14.80 6.85 1.37
C ILE A 125 13.69 7.26 2.36
N LYS A 126 14.04 7.63 3.58
CA LYS A 126 13.12 8.15 4.60
C LYS A 126 12.33 9.37 4.10
N GLY A 127 12.97 10.23 3.30
CA GLY A 127 12.33 11.40 2.68
C GLY A 127 11.32 11.02 1.60
N TYR A 128 11.47 9.86 0.97
CA TYR A 128 10.53 9.32 0.00
C TYR A 128 9.35 8.61 0.69
N LEU A 129 9.61 7.82 1.72
CA LEU A 129 8.62 7.03 2.47
C LEU A 129 7.97 7.86 3.59
N LYS A 130 7.30 8.97 3.24
CA LYS A 130 6.69 9.88 4.22
C LYS A 130 5.37 9.33 4.78
N ASP A 131 4.54 8.78 3.91
CA ASP A 131 3.24 8.24 4.27
C ASP A 131 3.39 6.79 4.74
N LEU A 132 3.30 6.57 6.04
CA LEU A 132 3.45 5.26 6.68
C LEU A 132 2.24 4.36 6.54
N ILE A 133 1.08 4.93 6.18
CA ILE A 133 -0.17 4.19 5.98
C ILE A 133 -0.56 4.11 4.50
N GLN A 134 0.35 4.49 3.60
CA GLN A 134 0.14 4.36 2.16
C GLN A 134 -0.25 2.91 1.84
N PHE A 135 -1.33 2.77 1.07
CA PHE A 135 -1.97 1.48 0.72
C PHE A 135 -2.70 0.76 1.86
N ALA A 136 -2.77 1.31 3.06
CA ALA A 136 -3.50 0.68 4.16
C ALA A 136 -5.00 0.58 3.86
N VAL A 137 -5.61 -0.53 4.28
CA VAL A 137 -7.06 -0.63 4.32
C VAL A 137 -7.58 0.35 5.39
N LYS A 138 -8.64 1.08 5.07
CA LYS A 138 -9.27 1.99 6.04
C LYS A 138 -9.87 1.19 7.20
N GLU A 139 -9.59 1.60 8.44
CA GLU A 139 -10.05 0.89 9.65
C GLU A 139 -11.58 0.85 9.77
N ASP A 140 -12.27 1.86 9.25
CA ASP A 140 -13.72 1.98 9.25
C ASP A 140 -14.41 1.20 8.11
N LEU A 141 -13.65 0.49 7.28
CA LEU A 141 -14.21 -0.38 6.25
C LEU A 141 -14.84 -1.62 6.88
N GLU A 142 -16.12 -1.83 6.61
CA GLU A 142 -16.83 -3.07 6.96
C GLU A 142 -16.37 -4.19 6.01
N LEU A 143 -15.70 -5.21 6.54
CA LEU A 143 -15.20 -6.34 5.76
C LEU A 143 -16.20 -7.49 5.65
N VAL A 144 -16.92 -7.75 6.74
CA VAL A 144 -17.85 -8.87 6.84
C VAL A 144 -19.14 -8.39 7.47
N SER A 145 -20.26 -8.63 6.80
CA SER A 145 -21.60 -8.27 7.25
C SER A 145 -22.51 -9.49 7.39
N ASN A 146 -23.68 -9.27 7.98
CA ASN A 146 -24.77 -10.26 8.08
C ASN A 146 -24.35 -11.61 8.69
N LYS A 147 -23.43 -11.62 9.65
CA LYS A 147 -23.11 -12.81 10.43
C LYS A 147 -24.07 -12.91 11.61
N TYR A 148 -24.41 -14.12 11.99
CA TYR A 148 -25.29 -14.39 13.12
C TYR A 148 -24.63 -15.36 14.08
N THR A 149 -24.76 -15.08 15.39
CA THR A 149 -24.41 -16.01 16.47
C THR A 149 -25.62 -16.34 17.30
N SER A 150 -25.76 -17.62 17.66
CA SER A 150 -26.80 -18.13 18.55
C SER A 150 -26.42 -18.14 20.02
N GLY A 151 -25.26 -17.58 20.35
CA GLY A 151 -24.68 -17.53 21.70
C GLY A 151 -23.43 -18.39 21.84
N ASN A 152 -22.76 -18.22 22.99
CA ASN A 152 -21.51 -18.91 23.38
C ASN A 152 -20.26 -18.62 22.48
N GLU A 153 -20.41 -17.83 21.42
CA GLU A 153 -19.31 -17.48 20.51
C GLU A 153 -18.78 -16.08 20.76
N LEU A 154 -19.68 -15.14 21.05
CA LEU A 154 -19.37 -13.73 21.26
C LEU A 154 -19.97 -13.23 22.57
N SER A 155 -19.25 -12.34 23.25
CA SER A 155 -19.72 -11.64 24.43
C SER A 155 -19.60 -10.13 24.28
N VAL A 156 -20.47 -9.38 24.93
CA VAL A 156 -20.42 -7.91 24.94
C VAL A 156 -19.23 -7.47 25.79
N LYS A 157 -18.34 -6.64 25.23
CA LYS A 157 -17.12 -6.17 25.91
C LYS A 157 -17.39 -5.43 27.22
N LEU A 158 -18.54 -4.76 27.32
CA LEU A 158 -18.86 -3.89 28.45
C LEU A 158 -19.15 -4.68 29.74
N ASP A 159 -19.88 -5.78 29.63
CA ASP A 159 -20.43 -6.53 30.78
C ASP A 159 -20.17 -8.04 30.70
N ASN A 160 -19.46 -8.50 29.67
CA ASN A 160 -19.20 -9.91 29.38
C ASN A 160 -20.46 -10.78 29.21
N SER A 161 -21.63 -10.17 29.00
CA SER A 161 -22.85 -10.93 28.71
C SER A 161 -22.73 -11.66 27.39
N ASP A 162 -23.30 -12.85 27.30
CA ASP A 162 -23.36 -13.60 26.04
C ASP A 162 -24.16 -12.84 25.02
N TYR A 163 -23.66 -12.78 23.77
CA TYR A 163 -24.30 -12.06 22.67
C TYR A 163 -25.00 -13.02 21.72
N ILE A 164 -26.28 -12.76 21.49
CA ILE A 164 -27.09 -13.46 20.50
C ILE A 164 -27.63 -12.43 19.51
N GLY A 165 -27.35 -12.63 18.22
CA GLY A 165 -27.82 -11.71 17.20
C GLY A 165 -26.88 -11.59 16.01
N TYR A 166 -27.21 -10.63 15.15
CA TYR A 166 -26.36 -10.31 13.99
C TYR A 166 -25.15 -9.50 14.40
N TYR A 167 -24.04 -9.73 13.73
CA TYR A 167 -22.82 -8.98 13.91
C TYR A 167 -22.10 -8.73 12.56
N HIS A 168 -21.19 -7.76 12.57
CA HIS A 168 -20.32 -7.44 11.46
C HIS A 168 -18.87 -7.26 11.96
N ILE A 169 -17.91 -7.28 11.02
CA ILE A 169 -16.48 -7.21 11.33
C ILE A 169 -15.85 -6.10 10.51
N MET A 170 -15.15 -5.19 11.18
CA MET A 170 -14.44 -4.06 10.57
C MET A 170 -13.02 -4.47 10.13
N ALA A 171 -12.41 -3.69 9.24
CA ALA A 171 -11.02 -3.92 8.79
C ALA A 171 -9.99 -3.80 9.93
N SER A 172 -10.29 -3.06 10.99
CA SER A 172 -9.51 -3.03 12.23
C SER A 172 -9.48 -4.40 12.96
N GLY A 173 -10.38 -5.33 12.59
CA GLY A 173 -10.62 -6.59 13.30
C GLY A 173 -11.62 -6.45 14.45
N THR A 174 -12.22 -5.28 14.62
CA THR A 174 -13.27 -5.05 15.61
C THR A 174 -14.55 -5.75 15.18
N ILE A 175 -15.15 -6.52 16.10
CA ILE A 175 -16.46 -7.14 15.91
C ILE A 175 -17.48 -6.24 16.60
N MET A 176 -18.58 -5.94 15.91
CA MET A 176 -19.63 -5.06 16.41
C MET A 176 -21.01 -5.70 16.23
N ASP A 177 -21.94 -5.31 17.08
CA ASP A 177 -23.33 -5.72 17.00
C ASP A 177 -24.04 -5.16 15.75
N GLY A 178 -25.11 -5.83 15.31
CA GLY A 178 -25.89 -5.45 14.11
C GLY A 178 -25.38 -6.11 12.85
N ALA A 179 -26.30 -6.29 11.88
CA ALA A 179 -25.99 -6.93 10.61
C ALA A 179 -24.99 -6.15 9.76
N THR A 180 -25.01 -4.82 9.89
CA THR A 180 -24.11 -3.88 9.24
C THR A 180 -23.70 -2.77 10.21
N HIS A 181 -22.65 -2.00 9.87
CA HIS A 181 -22.20 -0.88 10.69
C HIS A 181 -23.30 0.18 10.91
N SER A 182 -24.13 0.43 9.90
CA SER A 182 -25.25 1.38 9.99
C SER A 182 -26.39 0.92 10.92
N GLN A 183 -26.47 -0.38 11.21
CA GLN A 183 -27.45 -0.98 12.12
C GLN A 183 -26.89 -1.27 13.50
N SER A 184 -25.61 -1.02 13.72
CA SER A 184 -24.94 -1.24 15.00
C SER A 184 -25.43 -0.25 16.07
N THR A 185 -25.54 -0.70 17.31
CA THR A 185 -25.66 0.16 18.48
C THR A 185 -24.30 0.51 19.08
N ASN A 186 -23.21 0.29 18.34
CA ASN A 186 -21.82 0.51 18.71
C ASN A 186 -21.33 -0.37 19.89
N LYS A 187 -21.96 -1.51 20.10
CA LYS A 187 -21.46 -2.50 21.06
C LYS A 187 -20.29 -3.26 20.45
N ILE A 188 -19.17 -3.23 21.12
CA ILE A 188 -18.01 -4.04 20.75
C ILE A 188 -18.19 -5.44 21.32
N LEU A 189 -17.97 -6.45 20.48
CA LEU A 189 -18.07 -7.85 20.84
C LEU A 189 -16.68 -8.48 20.92
N LEU A 190 -16.53 -9.43 21.84
CA LEU A 190 -15.30 -10.19 22.06
C LEU A 190 -15.59 -11.66 21.75
N THR A 191 -14.61 -12.36 21.21
CA THR A 191 -14.70 -13.80 20.99
C THR A 191 -14.58 -14.57 22.30
N SER A 192 -15.43 -15.59 22.51
CA SER A 192 -15.46 -16.37 23.74
C SER A 192 -14.20 -17.22 23.95
N ASN A 193 -13.53 -17.63 22.87
CA ASN A 193 -12.33 -18.48 22.93
C ASN A 193 -11.46 -18.32 21.67
N VAL A 194 -10.27 -18.94 21.71
CA VAL A 194 -9.28 -18.87 20.62
C VAL A 194 -9.78 -19.51 19.32
N LEU A 195 -10.64 -20.52 19.38
CA LEU A 195 -11.17 -21.17 18.16
C LEU A 195 -12.08 -20.21 17.41
N VAL A 196 -12.98 -19.52 18.12
CA VAL A 196 -13.85 -18.49 17.52
C VAL A 196 -13.00 -17.33 16.97
N GLN A 197 -11.95 -16.91 17.70
CA GLN A 197 -11.02 -15.90 17.21
C GLN A 197 -10.35 -16.32 15.88
N ASN A 198 -9.96 -17.57 15.74
CA ASN A 198 -9.36 -18.09 14.51
C ASN A 198 -10.37 -18.12 13.35
N GLN A 199 -11.65 -18.43 13.63
CA GLN A 199 -12.72 -18.35 12.63
C GLN A 199 -12.91 -16.91 12.14
N VAL A 200 -12.95 -15.94 13.06
CA VAL A 200 -13.04 -14.50 12.75
C VAL A 200 -11.84 -14.06 11.91
N ASN A 201 -10.63 -14.44 12.28
CA ASN A 201 -9.43 -14.13 11.49
C ASN A 201 -9.48 -14.70 10.06
N THR A 202 -10.06 -15.90 9.91
CA THR A 202 -10.28 -16.52 8.59
C THR A 202 -11.29 -15.74 7.76
N LEU A 203 -12.40 -15.29 8.37
CA LEU A 203 -13.39 -14.43 7.69
C LEU A 203 -12.77 -13.11 7.23
N ILE A 204 -11.97 -12.46 8.07
CA ILE A 204 -11.25 -11.22 7.73
C ILE A 204 -10.32 -11.47 6.54
N LYS A 205 -9.52 -12.53 6.59
CA LYS A 205 -8.60 -12.88 5.50
C LYS A 205 -9.33 -13.07 4.17
N ASN A 206 -10.42 -13.87 4.17
CA ASN A 206 -11.20 -14.12 2.96
C ASN A 206 -11.85 -12.84 2.40
N ALA A 207 -12.32 -11.96 3.28
CA ALA A 207 -12.90 -10.67 2.86
C ALA A 207 -11.82 -9.75 2.26
N LEU A 208 -10.63 -9.71 2.83
CA LEU A 208 -9.50 -8.94 2.30
C LEU A 208 -9.06 -9.44 0.91
N GLU A 209 -9.11 -10.75 0.67
CA GLU A 209 -8.83 -11.34 -0.65
C GLU A 209 -9.78 -10.81 -1.74
N GLN A 210 -10.98 -10.40 -1.38
CA GLN A 210 -11.98 -9.89 -2.33
C GLN A 210 -11.82 -8.41 -2.65
N ILE A 211 -11.16 -7.61 -1.81
CA ILE A 211 -11.01 -6.15 -2.00
C ILE A 211 -10.30 -5.81 -3.31
N GLY A 212 -9.29 -6.57 -3.70
CA GLY A 212 -8.53 -6.35 -4.95
C GLY A 212 -9.18 -6.92 -6.21
N SER A 213 -10.29 -7.66 -6.07
CA SER A 213 -10.99 -8.30 -7.19
C SER A 213 -12.08 -7.42 -7.82
N VAL A 214 -12.44 -6.31 -7.17
CA VAL A 214 -13.41 -5.37 -7.73
C VAL A 214 -12.71 -4.56 -8.82
N PRO A 215 -13.13 -4.63 -10.10
CA PRO A 215 -12.59 -3.76 -11.14
C PRO A 215 -12.82 -2.32 -10.71
N THR A 216 -11.76 -1.57 -10.53
CA THR A 216 -11.85 -0.11 -10.40
C THR A 216 -12.45 0.39 -11.70
N GLN A 217 -13.75 0.72 -11.70
CA GLN A 217 -14.34 1.43 -12.83
C GLN A 217 -13.47 2.67 -13.06
N PRO A 218 -13.04 2.93 -14.31
CA PRO A 218 -12.31 4.14 -14.59
C PRO A 218 -13.19 5.31 -14.14
N ILE A 219 -12.63 6.17 -13.28
CA ILE A 219 -13.25 7.44 -12.91
C ILE A 219 -13.51 8.13 -14.26
N GLN A 220 -14.78 8.19 -14.68
CA GLN A 220 -15.17 9.02 -15.78
C GLN A 220 -14.78 10.44 -15.39
N GLN A 221 -13.75 10.96 -16.04
CA GLN A 221 -13.42 12.37 -15.96
C GLN A 221 -14.69 13.12 -16.34
N GLN A 222 -15.29 13.82 -15.38
CA GLN A 222 -16.34 14.78 -15.69
C GLN A 222 -15.81 15.69 -16.80
N PRO A 223 -16.61 15.97 -17.84
CA PRO A 223 -16.20 16.90 -18.88
C PRO A 223 -15.80 18.21 -18.18
N GLN A 224 -14.58 18.66 -18.44
CA GLN A 224 -14.11 19.96 -17.99
C GLN A 224 -15.06 20.99 -18.60
N GLU A 225 -15.82 21.64 -17.75
CA GLU A 225 -16.69 22.76 -18.14
C GLU A 225 -15.78 23.81 -18.80
N SER A 226 -16.02 24.06 -20.08
CA SER A 226 -15.27 25.05 -20.85
C SER A 226 -15.49 26.42 -20.21
N VAL A 227 -14.48 26.95 -19.54
CA VAL A 227 -14.50 28.33 -19.06
C VAL A 227 -14.45 29.22 -20.29
N ASP A 228 -15.57 29.88 -20.61
CA ASP A 228 -15.62 30.89 -21.65
C ASP A 228 -14.57 31.98 -21.38
N PRO A 229 -13.81 32.41 -22.41
CA PRO A 229 -12.85 33.49 -22.23
C PRO A 229 -13.56 34.79 -21.85
N PRO A 230 -12.95 35.59 -20.97
CA PRO A 230 -13.55 36.83 -20.52
C PRO A 230 -13.80 37.79 -21.70
N PRO A 231 -14.90 38.58 -21.69
CA PRO A 231 -15.26 39.46 -22.77
C PRO A 231 -14.16 40.51 -23.04
N GLN A 232 -13.76 40.66 -24.29
CA GLN A 232 -12.80 41.64 -24.77
C GLN A 232 -13.40 43.03 -24.62
N ILE A 233 -12.80 43.88 -23.82
CA ILE A 233 -13.17 45.30 -23.69
C ILE A 233 -12.64 46.03 -24.94
N SER A 234 -13.53 46.44 -25.83
CA SER A 234 -13.20 47.31 -26.92
C SER A 234 -12.93 48.72 -26.40
N THR A 235 -11.67 49.14 -26.46
CA THR A 235 -11.32 50.55 -26.23
C THR A 235 -11.76 51.40 -27.42
N PHE A 236 -12.78 52.20 -27.22
CA PHE A 236 -13.11 53.32 -28.11
C PHE A 236 -12.05 54.41 -27.91
N THR A 237 -11.26 54.70 -28.94
CA THR A 237 -10.46 55.91 -29.05
C THR A 237 -11.30 56.99 -29.77
N SER A 238 -11.49 58.08 -29.09
CA SER A 238 -12.00 59.37 -29.65
C SER A 238 -10.86 60.16 -30.29
#